data_2e38662c8862e5bf87e6702b9a1aac0a
#
_entry.id   2e38662c8862e5bf87e6702b9a1aac0a
#
_cell.length_a   1.000
_cell.length_b   1.000
_cell.length_c   1.000
_cell.angle_alpha   90.00
_cell.angle_beta   90.00
_cell.angle_gamma   90.00
#
_symmetry.space_group_name_H-M   'P 1'
#
loop_
_entity.id
_entity.type
_entity.pdbx_description
1 polymer ?
#
loop_
_entity_poly.entity_id
_entity_poly.type
_entity_poly.pdbx_seq_one_letter_code
_entity_poly.pdbx_strand_id
1 'polypeptide(L)'
;MKVVVKLMGGMGNQMFQYAFGKRISLQTGRELILDLSFLNRRDLGPNFVYRNYDLDIFNLSEHKIVDNFNEKYELIVDDFDFKSKDLTPIDTIIEKCLNNKSENIYIDGYW
;
A
#
# COMPACT_ATOMS: atom_id res chain seq x y z
N MET A 1 -4.23 -9.13 13.27
CA MET A 1 -3.13 -8.32 12.73
C MET A 1 -3.39 -8.01 11.27
N LYS A 2 -3.13 -6.79 10.85
CA LYS A 2 -3.47 -6.33 9.50
C LYS A 2 -2.27 -5.66 8.85
N VAL A 3 -2.13 -5.83 7.53
CA VAL A 3 -1.27 -5.01 6.69
C VAL A 3 -2.16 -4.19 5.77
N VAL A 4 -2.06 -2.88 5.88
CA VAL A 4 -2.86 -1.93 5.12
C VAL A 4 -1.98 -1.32 4.05
N VAL A 5 -2.45 -1.29 2.82
CA VAL A 5 -1.74 -0.67 1.70
C VAL A 5 -2.57 0.49 1.19
N LYS A 6 -1.96 1.67 1.14
CA LYS A 6 -2.56 2.85 0.54
C LYS A 6 -2.46 2.72 -0.98
N LEU A 7 -3.61 2.64 -1.65
CA LEU A 7 -3.63 2.62 -3.11
C LEU A 7 -3.57 4.03 -3.68
N MET A 8 -2.73 4.22 -4.69
CA MET A 8 -2.62 5.48 -5.40
C MET A 8 -2.12 5.26 -6.82
N GLY A 9 -2.40 6.23 -7.69
CA GLY A 9 -1.99 6.15 -9.09
C GLY A 9 -2.93 5.32 -9.94
N GLY A 10 -2.49 5.00 -11.16
CA GLY A 10 -3.26 4.22 -12.11
C GLY A 10 -3.19 2.72 -11.85
N MET A 11 -3.77 1.95 -12.79
CA MET A 11 -3.90 0.50 -12.64
C MET A 11 -2.56 -0.20 -12.40
N GLY A 12 -1.50 0.17 -13.12
CA GLY A 12 -0.19 -0.45 -12.96
C GLY A 12 0.37 -0.25 -11.56
N ASN A 13 0.29 0.97 -11.03
CA ASN A 13 0.73 1.26 -9.66
C ASN A 13 -0.09 0.50 -8.63
N GLN A 14 -1.41 0.44 -8.82
CA GLN A 14 -2.30 -0.29 -7.92
C GLN A 14 -2.00 -1.79 -7.91
N MET A 15 -1.72 -2.38 -9.07
CA MET A 15 -1.32 -3.78 -9.17
C MET A 15 -0.04 -4.05 -8.41
N PHE A 16 0.94 -3.18 -8.53
CA PHE A 16 2.23 -3.32 -7.84
C PHE A 16 2.05 -3.20 -6.34
N GLN A 17 1.28 -2.22 -5.90
CA GLN A 17 0.98 -2.00 -4.48
C GLN A 17 0.23 -3.19 -3.88
N TYR A 18 -0.75 -3.72 -4.61
CA TYR A 18 -1.47 -4.92 -4.20
C TYR A 18 -0.53 -6.12 -4.07
N ALA A 19 0.30 -6.36 -5.07
CA ALA A 19 1.24 -7.49 -5.08
C ALA A 19 2.22 -7.41 -3.90
N PHE A 20 2.70 -6.21 -3.61
CA PHE A 20 3.58 -5.97 -2.45
C PHE A 20 2.87 -6.28 -1.14
N GLY A 21 1.67 -5.73 -0.96
CA GLY A 21 0.87 -5.97 0.24
C GLY A 21 0.51 -7.45 0.41
N LYS A 22 0.18 -8.11 -0.69
CA LYS A 22 -0.13 -9.55 -0.68
C LYS A 22 1.08 -10.37 -0.24
N ARG A 23 2.27 -10.03 -0.73
CA ARG A 23 3.50 -10.69 -0.29
C ARG A 23 3.72 -10.57 1.21
N ILE A 24 3.58 -9.36 1.76
CA ILE A 24 3.71 -9.15 3.19
C ILE A 24 2.63 -9.90 3.97
N SER A 25 1.40 -9.87 3.48
CA SER A 25 0.29 -10.61 4.08
C SER A 25 0.60 -12.11 4.19
N LEU A 26 1.08 -12.71 3.11
CA LEU A 26 1.40 -14.13 3.08
C LEU A 26 2.58 -14.49 3.99
N GLN A 27 3.59 -13.63 4.06
CA GLN A 27 4.79 -13.89 4.86
C GLN A 27 4.58 -13.63 6.36
N THR A 28 3.66 -12.78 6.73
CA THR A 28 3.43 -12.40 8.13
C THR A 28 2.16 -12.99 8.73
N GLY A 29 1.28 -13.56 7.90
CA GLY A 29 -0.03 -14.01 8.34
C GLY A 29 -1.01 -12.86 8.61
N ARG A 30 -0.69 -11.63 8.21
CA ARG A 30 -1.56 -10.47 8.40
C ARG A 30 -2.66 -10.42 7.35
N GLU A 31 -3.83 -9.96 7.74
CA GLU A 31 -4.93 -9.71 6.82
C GLU A 31 -4.61 -8.50 5.93
N LEU A 32 -4.80 -8.65 4.62
CA LEU A 32 -4.54 -7.56 3.67
C LEU A 32 -5.75 -6.63 3.57
N ILE A 33 -5.50 -5.34 3.78
CA ILE A 33 -6.50 -4.28 3.66
C ILE A 33 -6.02 -3.29 2.59
N LEU A 34 -6.89 -2.95 1.65
CA LEU A 34 -6.63 -1.91 0.65
C LEU A 34 -7.37 -0.64 1.07
N ASP A 35 -6.63 0.44 1.29
CA ASP A 35 -7.18 1.72 1.71
C ASP A 35 -7.35 2.63 0.49
N LEU A 36 -8.57 3.02 0.20
CA LEU A 36 -8.93 3.84 -0.95
C LEU A 36 -9.01 5.34 -0.63
N SER A 37 -8.65 5.76 0.58
CA SER A 37 -8.83 7.16 0.99
C SER A 37 -8.12 8.15 0.06
N PHE A 38 -6.93 7.81 -0.43
CA PHE A 38 -6.21 8.66 -1.37
C PHE A 38 -6.87 8.67 -2.75
N LEU A 39 -7.26 7.51 -3.28
CA LEU A 39 -7.92 7.42 -4.59
C LEU A 39 -9.25 8.16 -4.61
N ASN A 40 -9.96 8.22 -3.49
CA ASN A 40 -11.26 8.85 -3.38
C ASN A 40 -11.18 10.38 -3.18
N ARG A 41 -9.99 10.95 -3.01
CA ARG A 41 -9.83 12.40 -2.87
C ARG A 41 -10.18 13.11 -4.18
N ARG A 42 -10.81 14.29 -4.06
CA ARG A 42 -11.18 15.14 -5.20
C ARG A 42 -10.85 16.61 -4.93
N ASP A 43 -10.01 16.87 -3.92
CA ASP A 43 -9.66 18.20 -3.42
C ASP A 43 -8.23 18.65 -3.78
N LEU A 44 -7.56 17.96 -4.70
CA LEU A 44 -6.14 18.18 -5.02
C LEU A 44 -5.91 19.19 -6.14
N GLY A 45 -6.97 19.85 -6.60
CA GLY A 45 -6.89 20.93 -7.57
C GLY A 45 -7.09 20.48 -9.03
N PRO A 46 -7.21 21.48 -9.97
CA PRO A 46 -7.58 21.20 -11.36
C PRO A 46 -6.48 20.52 -12.18
N ASN A 47 -5.22 20.61 -11.74
CA ASN A 47 -4.10 20.02 -12.46
C ASN A 47 -3.76 18.61 -11.98
N PHE A 48 -4.46 18.10 -10.98
CA PHE A 48 -4.24 16.76 -10.48
C PHE A 48 -5.05 15.74 -11.30
N VAL A 49 -4.38 14.67 -11.74
CA VAL A 49 -5.04 13.58 -12.47
C VAL A 49 -5.63 12.60 -11.46
N TYR A 50 -6.94 12.64 -11.29
CA TYR A 50 -7.64 11.73 -10.39
C TYR A 50 -7.72 10.34 -10.98
N ARG A 51 -7.54 9.33 -10.12
CA ARG A 51 -7.59 7.92 -10.51
C ARG A 51 -8.68 7.21 -9.71
N ASN A 52 -9.19 6.14 -10.29
CA ASN A 52 -10.20 5.30 -9.66
C ASN A 52 -9.57 3.98 -9.22
N TYR A 53 -10.29 3.24 -8.37
CA TYR A 53 -9.92 1.88 -8.04
C TYR A 53 -10.15 0.99 -9.27
N ASP A 54 -9.05 0.44 -9.80
CA ASP A 54 -9.09 -0.32 -11.06
C ASP A 54 -8.89 -1.82 -10.88
N LEU A 55 -8.62 -2.29 -9.66
CA LEU A 55 -8.31 -3.71 -9.41
C LEU A 55 -9.53 -4.61 -9.41
N ASP A 56 -10.73 -4.05 -9.44
CA ASP A 56 -11.99 -4.80 -9.46
C ASP A 56 -12.20 -5.60 -10.75
N ILE A 57 -11.46 -5.28 -11.81
CA ILE A 57 -11.48 -6.08 -13.06
C ILE A 57 -10.77 -7.41 -12.91
N PHE A 58 -9.95 -7.60 -11.86
CA PHE A 58 -9.25 -8.84 -11.59
C PHE A 58 -9.98 -9.65 -10.54
N ASN A 59 -9.94 -10.97 -10.66
CA ASN A 59 -10.52 -11.84 -9.66
C ASN A 59 -9.53 -12.05 -8.51
N LEU A 60 -9.34 -11.01 -7.70
CA LEU A 60 -8.45 -11.03 -6.55
C LEU A 60 -9.19 -11.58 -5.33
N SER A 61 -8.50 -12.39 -4.53
CA SER A 61 -9.07 -13.01 -3.35
C SER A 61 -8.30 -12.63 -2.08
N GLU A 62 -8.92 -12.87 -0.93
CA GLU A 62 -8.27 -12.75 0.39
C GLU A 62 -7.77 -11.36 0.71
N HIS A 63 -8.57 -10.34 0.40
CA HIS A 63 -8.32 -8.97 0.83
C HIS A 63 -9.63 -8.28 1.17
N LYS A 64 -9.52 -7.18 1.94
CA LYS A 64 -10.64 -6.29 2.21
C LYS A 64 -10.32 -4.91 1.67
N ILE A 65 -11.38 -4.18 1.31
CA ILE A 65 -11.30 -2.81 0.80
C ILE A 65 -11.99 -1.91 1.80
N VAL A 66 -11.34 -0.81 2.18
CA VAL A 66 -11.92 0.19 3.06
C VAL A 66 -11.78 1.58 2.43
N ASP A 67 -12.72 2.47 2.71
CA ASP A 67 -12.66 3.84 2.26
C ASP A 67 -11.66 4.66 3.08
N ASN A 68 -11.48 4.30 4.33
CA ASN A 68 -10.51 4.92 5.22
C ASN A 68 -10.20 3.97 6.38
N PHE A 69 -8.93 3.60 6.52
CA PHE A 69 -8.50 2.78 7.64
C PHE A 69 -8.37 3.65 8.89
N ASN A 70 -9.11 3.30 9.93
CA ASN A 70 -9.24 4.13 11.13
C ASN A 70 -8.78 3.47 12.43
N GLU A 71 -8.17 2.29 12.35
CA GLU A 71 -7.59 1.63 13.50
C GLU A 71 -6.15 2.12 13.74
N LYS A 72 -5.62 1.86 14.94
CA LYS A 72 -4.23 2.21 15.26
C LYS A 72 -3.26 1.37 14.45
N TYR A 73 -2.22 1.99 13.91
CA TYR A 73 -1.21 1.32 13.09
C TYR A 73 0.15 1.97 13.26
N GLU A 74 1.20 1.26 12.83
CA GLU A 74 2.52 1.82 12.62
C GLU A 74 2.72 2.09 11.14
N LEU A 75 3.12 3.32 10.82
CA LEU A 75 3.31 3.76 9.44
C LEU A 75 4.68 3.33 8.91
N ILE A 76 4.69 2.68 7.77
CA ILE A 76 5.90 2.35 7.03
C ILE A 76 5.87 3.13 5.72
N VAL A 77 6.79 4.08 5.61
CA VAL A 77 6.88 4.98 4.46
C VAL A 77 8.04 4.55 3.57
N ASP A 78 7.84 4.70 2.27
CA ASP A 78 8.91 4.55 1.30
C ASP A 78 9.83 5.76 1.38
N ASP A 79 11.02 5.56 1.94
CA ASP A 79 12.07 6.57 2.03
C ASP A 79 12.95 6.60 0.77
N PHE A 80 12.48 6.02 -0.32
CA PHE A 80 13.27 5.92 -1.53
C PHE A 80 13.65 7.30 -2.06
N ASP A 81 14.96 7.58 -2.06
CA ASP A 81 15.53 8.77 -2.67
C ASP A 81 15.97 8.44 -4.09
N PHE A 82 15.26 8.98 -5.09
CA PHE A 82 15.62 8.80 -6.50
C PHE A 82 17.02 9.32 -6.84
N LYS A 83 17.61 10.15 -5.98
CA LYS A 83 18.98 10.63 -6.14
C LYS A 83 20.02 9.64 -5.65
N SER A 84 19.62 8.72 -4.80
CA SER A 84 20.49 7.64 -4.36
C SER A 84 20.44 6.52 -5.40
N LYS A 85 21.61 5.98 -5.73
CA LYS A 85 21.71 4.85 -6.66
C LYS A 85 21.60 3.51 -5.93
N ASP A 86 21.09 3.53 -4.71
CA ASP A 86 20.89 2.31 -3.95
C ASP A 86 19.68 1.54 -4.50
N LEU A 87 19.92 0.33 -4.97
CA LEU A 87 18.93 -0.53 -5.61
C LEU A 87 18.22 -1.47 -4.63
N THR A 88 18.40 -1.27 -3.32
CA THR A 88 17.85 -2.19 -2.30
C THR A 88 16.69 -1.64 -1.48
N PRO A 89 15.97 -0.56 -1.85
CA PRO A 89 14.92 0.00 -1.00
C PRO A 89 13.76 -0.97 -0.76
N ILE A 90 13.40 -1.78 -1.75
CA ILE A 90 12.31 -2.76 -1.61
C ILE A 90 12.65 -3.81 -0.56
N ASP A 91 13.86 -4.36 -0.58
CA ASP A 91 14.29 -5.37 0.40
C ASP A 91 14.29 -4.81 1.81
N THR A 92 14.76 -3.56 1.99
CA THR A 92 14.76 -2.88 3.28
C THR A 92 13.35 -2.73 3.84
N ILE A 93 12.39 -2.35 2.99
CA ILE A 93 11.00 -2.16 3.41
C ILE A 93 10.36 -3.50 3.74
N ILE A 94 10.64 -4.54 2.98
CA ILE A 94 10.17 -5.90 3.29
C ILE A 94 10.68 -6.32 4.67
N GLU A 95 11.96 -6.11 4.96
CA GLU A 95 12.53 -6.42 6.28
C GLU A 95 11.84 -5.63 7.39
N LYS A 96 11.60 -4.34 7.19
CA LYS A 96 10.86 -3.52 8.17
C LYS A 96 9.48 -4.10 8.44
N CYS A 97 8.77 -4.54 7.40
CA CYS A 97 7.45 -5.14 7.55
C CYS A 97 7.51 -6.48 8.28
N LEU A 98 8.47 -7.34 7.91
CA LEU A 98 8.59 -8.68 8.49
C LEU A 98 9.00 -8.65 9.95
N ASN A 99 9.84 -7.69 10.33
CA ASN A 99 10.34 -7.53 11.70
C ASN A 99 9.44 -6.68 12.58
N ASN A 100 8.39 -6.09 12.03
CA ASN A 100 7.48 -5.25 12.78
C ASN A 100 6.55 -6.09 13.65
N LYS A 101 6.48 -5.75 14.94
CA LYS A 101 5.66 -6.47 15.92
C LYS A 101 4.36 -5.77 16.25
N SER A 102 4.07 -4.65 15.62
CA SER A 102 2.81 -3.93 15.80
C SER A 102 1.64 -4.77 15.31
N GLU A 103 0.47 -4.57 15.90
CA GLU A 103 -0.73 -5.29 15.50
C GLU A 103 -1.10 -4.99 14.05
N ASN A 104 -1.07 -3.71 13.66
CA ASN A 104 -1.36 -3.27 12.32
C ASN A 104 -0.19 -2.45 11.76
N ILE A 105 0.15 -2.69 10.50
CA ILE A 105 1.10 -1.85 9.76
C ILE A 105 0.40 -1.22 8.56
N TYR A 106 0.77 0.01 8.25
CA TYR A 106 0.21 0.77 7.14
C TYR A 106 1.36 1.15 6.19
N ILE A 107 1.28 0.68 4.96
CA ILE A 107 2.31 0.90 3.96
C ILE A 107 1.88 2.07 3.06
N ASP A 108 2.68 3.12 3.07
CA ASP A 108 2.48 4.30 2.26
C ASP A 108 3.72 4.50 1.40
N GLY A 109 3.64 4.11 0.15
CA GLY A 109 4.76 4.23 -0.76
C GLY A 109 4.32 4.15 -2.21
N TYR A 110 5.15 4.71 -3.08
CA TYR A 110 4.93 4.72 -4.52
C TYR A 110 5.97 3.79 -5.16
N TRP A 111 5.57 2.57 -5.33
CA TRP A 111 6.45 1.50 -5.83
C TRP A 111 6.46 1.39 -7.34
#